data_8bdc87fd15972b189d9d552d6649d08f
#
_entry.id   8bdc87fd15972b189d9d552d6649d08f
#
_cell.length_a   1.000
_cell.length_b   1.000
_cell.length_c   1.000
_cell.angle_alpha   90.00
_cell.angle_beta   90.00
_cell.angle_gamma   90.00
#
_symmetry.space_group_name_H-M   'P 1'
#
loop_
_entity.id
_entity.type
_entity.pdbx_description
1 polymer ?
#
loop_
_entity_poly.entity_id
_entity_poly.type
_entity_poly.pdbx_seq_one_letter_code
_entity_poly.pdbx_strand_id
1 'polypeptide(L)'
;MCCALLSLAAAARAQDAFSLDFTVVHLGGGPRTVLVVGGIQGDEPGGFSAASLLTTHYTVENGSVWVVPNLNFPSIIKRSRGLHGDMNRKFARLDHSDPEYVTVRRIQDIIDHPDVALVLNLHDGSGYYRHQYENRLRNPARWGQSVIIDQASLPGAFMSSLGAMADEAVAAANAGLLAPDHRLHVRNTNTAAGDREMEKSLSYYAVRQGKAAFGLEASKEFSVELRAYYHLLMVESFLRQAGVDFSRSFSLTPQGVRQALQDDLAVSFADNRVFLPLEDVRPAINYLPLPRSAPARAVPTKPIMAVLPCAKGHEGQYCVHYGNRMITLIRPEWREVDDSLGAAPVRVDGQDTLVPFGQIVYAKDSLLVHPGSTPSALRTGSPTKRVWNCAAKTSCRVFRWTDRPGYSG
;
A
#
# COMPACT_ATOMS: atom_id res chain seq x y z
N MET A 1 -19.05 -9.98 -58.42
CA MET A 1 -18.07 -10.35 -57.38
C MET A 1 -18.01 -9.24 -56.38
N CYS A 2 -18.79 -9.38 -55.29
CA CYS A 2 -18.77 -8.46 -54.15
C CYS A 2 -17.78 -8.99 -53.11
N CYS A 3 -16.68 -8.28 -52.86
CA CYS A 3 -15.80 -8.51 -51.71
C CYS A 3 -16.43 -7.88 -50.45
N ALA A 4 -16.89 -8.75 -49.54
CA ALA A 4 -17.26 -8.34 -48.21
C ALA A 4 -16.00 -8.21 -47.36
N LEU A 5 -15.67 -6.97 -46.98
CA LEU A 5 -14.66 -6.67 -45.94
C LEU A 5 -15.25 -6.93 -44.57
N LEU A 6 -14.89 -8.05 -43.95
CA LEU A 6 -15.12 -8.31 -42.54
C LEU A 6 -14.16 -7.46 -41.71
N SER A 7 -14.66 -6.38 -41.14
CA SER A 7 -13.95 -5.64 -40.09
C SER A 7 -14.01 -6.45 -38.80
N LEU A 8 -12.92 -7.09 -38.42
CA LEU A 8 -12.71 -7.59 -37.07
C LEU A 8 -12.55 -6.38 -36.14
N ALA A 9 -13.64 -6.01 -35.47
CA ALA A 9 -13.57 -5.18 -34.30
C ALA A 9 -12.92 -6.00 -33.18
N ALA A 10 -11.66 -5.71 -32.88
CA ALA A 10 -11.01 -6.19 -31.68
C ALA A 10 -11.78 -5.60 -30.49
N ALA A 11 -12.59 -6.41 -29.84
CA ALA A 11 -13.17 -6.09 -28.55
C ALA A 11 -12.02 -5.98 -27.57
N ALA A 12 -11.54 -4.75 -27.32
CA ALA A 12 -10.73 -4.44 -26.16
C ALA A 12 -11.58 -4.89 -24.95
N ARG A 13 -11.16 -5.98 -24.29
CA ARG A 13 -11.71 -6.33 -22.96
C ARG A 13 -11.56 -5.09 -22.12
N ALA A 14 -12.68 -4.50 -21.73
CA ALA A 14 -12.70 -3.54 -20.64
C ALA A 14 -12.09 -4.27 -19.45
N GLN A 15 -10.88 -3.88 -19.08
CA GLN A 15 -10.26 -4.30 -17.84
C GLN A 15 -11.26 -3.98 -16.73
N ASP A 16 -11.59 -4.96 -15.89
CA ASP A 16 -12.56 -4.74 -14.81
C ASP A 16 -12.13 -3.51 -14.02
N ALA A 17 -12.91 -2.47 -14.16
CA ALA A 17 -12.56 -1.11 -13.78
C ALA A 17 -12.36 -0.91 -12.26
N PHE A 18 -12.63 -1.95 -11.45
CA PHE A 18 -12.47 -1.97 -9.99
C PHE A 18 -11.72 -3.22 -9.52
N SER A 19 -10.74 -3.68 -10.31
CA SER A 19 -9.90 -4.81 -9.91
C SER A 19 -9.13 -4.49 -8.63
N LEU A 20 -9.16 -5.43 -7.69
CA LEU A 20 -8.36 -5.42 -6.46
C LEU A 20 -7.17 -6.40 -6.58
N ASP A 21 -6.55 -6.47 -7.74
CA ASP A 21 -5.31 -7.21 -7.94
C ASP A 21 -4.19 -6.62 -7.08
N PHE A 22 -3.30 -7.48 -6.60
CA PHE A 22 -2.14 -6.98 -5.88
C PHE A 22 -1.15 -6.28 -6.82
N THR A 23 -0.42 -5.33 -6.25
CA THR A 23 0.63 -4.59 -6.93
C THR A 23 2.02 -5.12 -6.55
N VAL A 24 2.98 -4.96 -7.45
CA VAL A 24 4.40 -5.18 -7.17
C VAL A 24 5.13 -3.89 -7.44
N VAL A 25 5.85 -3.39 -6.45
CA VAL A 25 6.68 -2.18 -6.58
C VAL A 25 8.14 -2.59 -6.53
N HIS A 26 8.89 -2.20 -7.52
CA HIS A 26 10.31 -2.49 -7.65
C HIS A 26 11.11 -1.26 -7.19
N LEU A 27 11.98 -1.43 -6.20
CA LEU A 27 12.85 -0.39 -5.67
C LEU A 27 14.31 -0.80 -5.89
N GLY A 28 15.13 0.12 -6.40
CA GLY A 28 16.50 -0.16 -6.78
C GLY A 28 16.63 -1.10 -7.97
N GLY A 29 17.71 -1.88 -8.02
CA GLY A 29 17.97 -2.85 -9.08
C GLY A 29 19.23 -3.69 -8.78
N GLY A 30 19.31 -4.86 -9.37
CA GLY A 30 20.45 -5.78 -9.22
C GLY A 30 20.02 -7.23 -9.01
N PRO A 31 20.99 -8.15 -9.04
CA PRO A 31 20.77 -9.56 -8.85
C PRO A 31 20.61 -9.88 -7.38
N ARG A 32 19.77 -10.38 -6.76
CA ARG A 32 19.53 -10.69 -5.33
C ARG A 32 18.53 -9.73 -4.71
N THR A 33 17.31 -9.94 -5.13
CA THR A 33 16.19 -9.14 -4.66
C THR A 33 15.68 -9.66 -3.31
N VAL A 34 15.39 -8.73 -2.41
CA VAL A 34 14.58 -8.99 -1.23
C VAL A 34 13.12 -8.77 -1.60
N LEU A 35 12.30 -9.82 -1.54
CA LEU A 35 10.86 -9.73 -1.73
C LEU A 35 10.17 -9.53 -0.38
N VAL A 36 9.46 -8.42 -0.22
CA VAL A 36 8.66 -8.12 0.97
C VAL A 36 7.18 -8.25 0.63
N VAL A 37 6.46 -9.12 1.34
CA VAL A 37 5.05 -9.40 1.12
C VAL A 37 4.23 -8.97 2.33
N GLY A 38 3.27 -8.08 2.12
CA GLY A 38 2.26 -7.68 3.10
C GLY A 38 0.85 -7.99 2.63
N GLY A 39 -0.07 -8.13 3.57
CA GLY A 39 -1.49 -8.26 3.25
C GLY A 39 -1.93 -9.60 2.68
N ILE A 40 -1.22 -10.69 2.96
CA ILE A 40 -1.70 -12.05 2.65
C ILE A 40 -2.96 -12.38 3.46
N GLN A 41 -3.09 -11.78 4.64
CA GLN A 41 -4.27 -11.82 5.50
C GLN A 41 -4.76 -10.39 5.74
N GLY A 42 -6.00 -10.10 5.38
CA GLY A 42 -6.54 -8.73 5.38
C GLY A 42 -6.89 -8.17 6.75
N ASP A 43 -6.91 -9.00 7.80
CA ASP A 43 -7.09 -8.60 9.19
C ASP A 43 -5.77 -8.26 9.92
N GLU A 44 -4.65 -8.17 9.16
CA GLU A 44 -3.30 -7.93 9.67
C GLU A 44 -2.72 -6.59 9.19
N PRO A 45 -3.28 -5.45 9.68
CA PRO A 45 -2.95 -4.12 9.14
C PRO A 45 -1.52 -3.65 9.40
N GLY A 46 -0.82 -4.18 10.38
CA GLY A 46 0.58 -3.82 10.64
C GLY A 46 1.48 -4.21 9.47
N GLY A 47 1.35 -5.44 8.98
CA GLY A 47 2.17 -5.97 7.90
C GLY A 47 1.96 -5.21 6.58
N PHE A 48 0.71 -5.03 6.12
CA PHE A 48 0.46 -4.32 4.87
C PHE A 48 0.73 -2.80 4.97
N SER A 49 0.60 -2.20 6.16
CA SER A 49 0.96 -0.81 6.38
C SER A 49 2.47 -0.60 6.31
N ALA A 50 3.27 -1.48 6.93
CA ALA A 50 4.73 -1.44 6.82
C ALA A 50 5.19 -1.62 5.37
N ALA A 51 4.63 -2.61 4.66
CA ALA A 51 4.92 -2.83 3.24
C ALA A 51 4.53 -1.61 2.37
N SER A 52 3.39 -0.97 2.65
CA SER A 52 2.99 0.28 1.97
C SER A 52 3.98 1.42 2.21
N LEU A 53 4.51 1.58 3.44
CA LEU A 53 5.53 2.59 3.74
C LEU A 53 6.82 2.34 2.97
N LEU A 54 7.24 1.09 2.80
CA LEU A 54 8.41 0.77 1.98
C LEU A 54 8.26 1.30 0.55
N THR A 55 7.07 1.21 -0.04
CA THR A 55 6.84 1.65 -1.42
C THR A 55 6.75 3.16 -1.60
N THR A 56 6.48 3.92 -0.54
CA THR A 56 6.14 5.35 -0.63
C THR A 56 7.13 6.26 0.09
N HIS A 57 7.92 5.73 1.01
CA HIS A 57 8.80 6.52 1.88
C HIS A 57 10.24 6.01 1.93
N TYR A 58 10.57 4.92 1.21
CA TYR A 58 11.92 4.39 1.13
C TYR A 58 12.49 4.60 -0.27
N THR A 59 13.76 4.92 -0.31
CA THR A 59 14.59 4.93 -1.51
C THR A 59 15.67 3.88 -1.34
N VAL A 60 15.79 2.97 -2.33
CA VAL A 60 16.87 1.99 -2.37
C VAL A 60 17.99 2.57 -3.23
N GLU A 61 19.15 2.79 -2.63
CA GLU A 61 20.31 3.41 -3.23
C GLU A 61 21.23 2.36 -3.87
N ASN A 62 21.30 1.18 -3.24
CA ASN A 62 22.03 0.02 -3.76
C ASN A 62 21.30 -1.27 -3.39
N GLY A 63 21.28 -2.23 -4.30
CA GLY A 63 20.53 -3.48 -4.13
C GLY A 63 19.13 -3.42 -4.73
N SER A 64 18.35 -4.46 -4.53
CA SER A 64 17.01 -4.63 -5.12
C SER A 64 15.99 -5.09 -4.08
N VAL A 65 14.87 -4.40 -4.01
CA VAL A 65 13.73 -4.74 -3.14
C VAL A 65 12.46 -4.73 -3.97
N TRP A 66 11.75 -5.85 -4.00
CA TRP A 66 10.40 -5.92 -4.56
C TRP A 66 9.39 -5.97 -3.42
N VAL A 67 8.36 -5.15 -3.49
CA VAL A 67 7.36 -5.05 -2.43
C VAL A 67 5.98 -5.36 -2.99
N VAL A 68 5.30 -6.31 -2.35
CA VAL A 68 3.88 -6.62 -2.55
C VAL A 68 3.13 -6.18 -1.30
N PRO A 69 2.57 -4.96 -1.27
CA PRO A 69 1.98 -4.43 -0.03
C PRO A 69 0.55 -4.93 0.23
N ASN A 70 -0.11 -5.54 -0.75
CA ASN A 70 -1.54 -5.81 -0.73
C ASN A 70 -1.90 -7.16 -1.38
N LEU A 71 -1.21 -8.26 -1.02
CA LEU A 71 -1.33 -9.55 -1.72
C LEU A 71 -2.77 -10.06 -1.83
N ASN A 72 -3.53 -10.05 -0.73
CA ASN A 72 -4.96 -10.41 -0.74
C ASN A 72 -5.80 -9.13 -0.55
N PHE A 73 -5.73 -8.23 -1.52
CA PHE A 73 -6.38 -6.92 -1.42
C PHE A 73 -7.89 -6.99 -1.16
N PRO A 74 -8.66 -7.90 -1.78
CA PRO A 74 -10.07 -8.08 -1.43
C PRO A 74 -10.29 -8.38 0.06
N SER A 75 -9.45 -9.21 0.66
CA SER A 75 -9.53 -9.53 2.09
C SER A 75 -9.15 -8.35 2.97
N ILE A 76 -8.19 -7.51 2.54
CA ILE A 76 -7.84 -6.25 3.23
C ILE A 76 -9.07 -5.33 3.29
N ILE A 77 -9.72 -5.08 2.14
CA ILE A 77 -10.91 -4.22 2.09
C ILE A 77 -12.05 -4.76 2.97
N LYS A 78 -12.21 -6.07 3.02
CA LYS A 78 -13.25 -6.73 3.84
C LYS A 78 -12.85 -6.95 5.30
N ARG A 79 -11.63 -6.59 5.68
CA ARG A 79 -11.10 -6.78 7.03
C ARG A 79 -11.22 -8.23 7.49
N SER A 80 -10.86 -9.14 6.62
CA SER A 80 -10.99 -10.58 6.81
C SER A 80 -9.64 -11.27 6.71
N ARG A 81 -9.44 -12.35 7.46
CA ARG A 81 -8.26 -13.20 7.31
C ARG A 81 -8.14 -13.78 5.89
N GLY A 82 -9.27 -14.08 5.25
CA GLY A 82 -9.37 -14.51 3.87
C GLY A 82 -10.82 -14.65 3.46
N LEU A 83 -11.16 -14.27 2.23
CA LEU A 83 -12.54 -14.39 1.71
C LEU A 83 -12.88 -15.83 1.29
N HIS A 84 -11.88 -16.58 0.86
CA HIS A 84 -12.01 -17.95 0.38
C HIS A 84 -11.13 -18.92 1.18
N GLY A 85 -11.07 -18.72 2.50
CA GLY A 85 -10.14 -19.37 3.41
C GLY A 85 -8.82 -18.60 3.58
N ASP A 86 -7.95 -19.14 4.43
CA ASP A 86 -6.63 -18.52 4.69
C ASP A 86 -5.70 -18.72 3.50
N MET A 87 -5.39 -17.64 2.77
CA MET A 87 -4.48 -17.71 1.62
C MET A 87 -3.08 -18.25 2.01
N ASN A 88 -2.60 -17.96 3.23
CA ASN A 88 -1.33 -18.50 3.72
C ASN A 88 -1.37 -20.02 4.04
N ARG A 89 -2.40 -20.72 3.60
CA ARG A 89 -2.55 -22.19 3.65
C ARG A 89 -2.73 -22.82 2.26
N LYS A 90 -2.43 -22.05 1.19
CA LYS A 90 -2.70 -22.46 -0.20
C LYS A 90 -1.44 -22.72 -1.03
N PHE A 91 -0.24 -22.70 -0.43
CA PHE A 91 1.03 -22.78 -1.18
C PHE A 91 1.56 -24.18 -1.40
N ALA A 92 1.12 -25.17 -0.62
CA ALA A 92 1.53 -26.57 -0.85
C ALA A 92 0.78 -27.21 -2.03
N ARG A 93 -0.53 -26.99 -2.09
CA ARG A 93 -1.40 -27.50 -3.16
C ARG A 93 -2.59 -26.58 -3.28
N LEU A 94 -2.92 -26.20 -4.50
CA LEU A 94 -4.08 -25.36 -4.81
C LEU A 94 -4.80 -25.92 -6.01
N ASP A 95 -6.12 -26.09 -5.89
CA ASP A 95 -6.99 -26.50 -6.98
C ASP A 95 -7.22 -25.35 -7.96
N HIS A 96 -7.29 -25.66 -9.26
CA HIS A 96 -7.58 -24.66 -10.29
C HIS A 96 -8.94 -23.98 -10.13
N SER A 97 -9.87 -24.62 -9.45
CA SER A 97 -11.19 -24.06 -9.14
C SER A 97 -11.21 -23.10 -7.94
N ASP A 98 -10.09 -22.98 -7.18
CA ASP A 98 -10.00 -22.04 -6.08
C ASP A 98 -10.07 -20.60 -6.62
N PRO A 99 -10.96 -19.74 -6.10
CA PRO A 99 -11.10 -18.36 -6.56
C PRO A 99 -9.80 -17.54 -6.46
N GLU A 100 -8.87 -17.91 -5.58
CA GLU A 100 -7.57 -17.25 -5.38
C GLU A 100 -6.43 -17.91 -6.17
N TYR A 101 -6.74 -18.93 -7.03
CA TYR A 101 -5.72 -19.66 -7.79
C TYR A 101 -4.79 -18.74 -8.58
N VAL A 102 -5.35 -17.80 -9.34
CA VAL A 102 -4.55 -16.87 -10.17
C VAL A 102 -3.63 -16.01 -9.31
N THR A 103 -4.14 -15.49 -8.20
CA THR A 103 -3.37 -14.66 -7.26
C THR A 103 -2.22 -15.44 -6.63
N VAL A 104 -2.50 -16.66 -6.16
CA VAL A 104 -1.48 -17.52 -5.53
C VAL A 104 -0.43 -17.95 -6.55
N ARG A 105 -0.83 -18.32 -7.77
CA ARG A 105 0.13 -18.66 -8.83
C ARG A 105 1.03 -17.48 -9.18
N ARG A 106 0.45 -16.29 -9.35
CA ARG A 106 1.23 -15.10 -9.67
C ARG A 106 2.26 -14.75 -8.60
N ILE A 107 1.94 -14.88 -7.31
CA ILE A 107 2.95 -14.63 -6.25
C ILE A 107 3.98 -15.77 -6.17
N GLN A 108 3.60 -17.01 -6.46
CA GLN A 108 4.56 -18.11 -6.60
C GLN A 108 5.55 -17.83 -7.74
N ASP A 109 5.09 -17.41 -8.92
CA ASP A 109 5.94 -17.06 -10.05
C ASP A 109 6.93 -15.92 -9.70
N ILE A 110 6.52 -14.97 -8.86
CA ILE A 110 7.40 -13.91 -8.35
C ILE A 110 8.45 -14.48 -7.39
N ILE A 111 8.07 -15.37 -6.47
CA ILE A 111 9.00 -16.02 -5.53
C ILE A 111 10.01 -16.87 -6.31
N ASP A 112 9.56 -17.57 -7.36
CA ASP A 112 10.38 -18.44 -8.18
C ASP A 112 11.34 -17.68 -9.11
N HIS A 113 11.15 -16.36 -9.26
CA HIS A 113 12.04 -15.55 -10.10
C HIS A 113 13.50 -15.71 -9.65
N PRO A 114 14.45 -15.91 -10.58
CA PRO A 114 15.85 -16.19 -10.27
C PRO A 114 16.52 -15.10 -9.44
N ASP A 115 16.13 -13.85 -9.62
CA ASP A 115 16.69 -12.73 -8.86
C ASP A 115 16.19 -12.69 -7.40
N VAL A 116 15.04 -13.27 -7.08
CA VAL A 116 14.56 -13.30 -5.70
C VAL A 116 15.42 -14.24 -4.87
N ALA A 117 16.09 -13.70 -3.86
CA ALA A 117 17.04 -14.42 -3.01
C ALA A 117 16.56 -14.54 -1.54
N LEU A 118 15.72 -13.59 -1.10
CA LEU A 118 15.19 -13.51 0.26
C LEU A 118 13.71 -13.12 0.21
N VAL A 119 12.89 -13.78 1.03
CA VAL A 119 11.45 -13.50 1.14
C VAL A 119 11.09 -13.14 2.59
N LEU A 120 10.46 -11.99 2.78
CA LEU A 120 9.94 -11.52 4.06
C LEU A 120 8.41 -11.44 3.98
N ASN A 121 7.71 -12.29 4.74
CA ASN A 121 6.26 -12.35 4.80
C ASN A 121 5.77 -11.69 6.09
N LEU A 122 5.05 -10.56 5.98
CA LEU A 122 4.67 -9.72 7.11
C LEU A 122 3.29 -10.09 7.63
N HIS A 123 3.21 -10.41 8.92
CA HIS A 123 2.02 -10.85 9.64
C HIS A 123 1.80 -10.12 10.95
N ASP A 124 0.57 -10.11 11.43
CA ASP A 124 0.25 -9.69 12.80
C ASP A 124 -0.25 -10.90 13.59
N GLY A 125 0.54 -11.36 14.56
CA GLY A 125 0.22 -12.52 15.41
C GLY A 125 -0.50 -12.15 16.70
N SER A 126 -1.28 -13.08 17.25
CA SER A 126 -1.94 -12.86 18.54
C SER A 126 -0.95 -12.95 19.70
N GLY A 127 -1.09 -12.06 20.68
CA GLY A 127 -0.28 -12.03 21.91
C GLY A 127 1.21 -11.87 21.63
N TYR A 128 2.03 -12.48 22.46
CA TYR A 128 3.50 -12.40 22.40
C TYR A 128 4.08 -13.80 22.48
N TYR A 129 4.83 -14.20 21.48
CA TYR A 129 5.54 -15.48 21.54
C TYR A 129 6.59 -15.46 22.65
N ARG A 130 6.63 -16.54 23.43
CA ARG A 130 7.63 -16.81 24.45
C ARG A 130 8.01 -18.29 24.40
N HIS A 131 9.25 -18.61 24.67
CA HIS A 131 9.72 -20.00 24.72
C HIS A 131 9.06 -20.81 25.84
N GLN A 132 8.65 -20.11 26.91
CA GLN A 132 7.98 -20.70 28.08
C GLN A 132 6.65 -19.99 28.33
N TYR A 133 5.75 -20.67 29.05
CA TYR A 133 4.49 -20.10 29.47
C TYR A 133 4.71 -19.07 30.60
N GLU A 134 4.36 -17.82 30.34
CA GLU A 134 4.34 -16.77 31.36
C GLU A 134 2.88 -16.46 31.76
N ASN A 135 1.97 -16.29 30.79
CA ASN A 135 0.55 -16.05 30.99
C ASN A 135 -0.25 -16.28 29.70
N ARG A 136 -1.56 -16.01 29.73
CA ARG A 136 -2.46 -16.20 28.57
C ARG A 136 -2.00 -15.46 27.31
N LEU A 137 -1.40 -14.29 27.43
CA LEU A 137 -0.93 -13.47 26.30
C LEU A 137 0.53 -13.76 25.93
N ARG A 138 1.33 -14.32 26.84
CA ARG A 138 2.77 -14.58 26.68
C ARG A 138 3.04 -16.05 26.88
N ASN A 139 3.17 -16.79 25.79
CA ASN A 139 3.39 -18.25 25.84
C ASN A 139 3.79 -18.80 24.46
N PRO A 140 4.20 -20.09 24.37
CA PRO A 140 4.63 -20.73 23.13
C PRO A 140 3.53 -20.87 22.05
N ALA A 141 2.25 -20.79 22.42
CA ALA A 141 1.14 -20.86 21.45
C ALA A 141 0.85 -19.51 20.76
N ARG A 142 1.51 -18.43 21.16
CA ARG A 142 1.34 -17.11 20.54
C ARG A 142 2.32 -16.92 19.38
N TRP A 143 1.96 -15.99 18.48
CA TRP A 143 2.74 -15.72 17.29
C TRP A 143 3.35 -14.30 17.28
N GLY A 144 2.66 -13.32 17.86
CA GLY A 144 3.09 -11.92 17.86
C GLY A 144 4.47 -11.72 18.50
N GLN A 145 5.16 -10.71 18.06
CA GLN A 145 6.53 -10.34 18.48
C GLN A 145 7.53 -11.49 18.27
N SER A 146 7.55 -12.01 17.04
CA SER A 146 8.51 -13.05 16.67
C SER A 146 8.97 -12.95 15.21
N VAL A 147 10.15 -13.50 14.96
CA VAL A 147 10.66 -13.86 13.64
C VAL A 147 10.53 -15.36 13.49
N ILE A 148 9.73 -15.79 12.50
CA ILE A 148 9.45 -17.19 12.23
C ILE A 148 10.45 -17.72 11.21
N ILE A 149 11.05 -18.86 11.49
CA ILE A 149 11.83 -19.65 10.54
C ILE A 149 11.26 -21.06 10.47
N ASP A 150 11.33 -21.66 9.30
CA ASP A 150 10.87 -23.04 9.08
C ASP A 150 11.97 -24.06 9.41
N GLN A 151 13.23 -23.63 9.43
CA GLN A 151 14.42 -24.41 9.77
C GLN A 151 15.60 -23.49 10.09
N ALA A 152 16.60 -23.97 10.82
CA ALA A 152 17.74 -23.15 11.23
C ALA A 152 18.72 -22.86 10.09
N SER A 153 18.80 -23.72 9.09
CA SER A 153 19.72 -23.57 7.96
C SER A 153 19.09 -24.05 6.66
N LEU A 154 19.48 -23.41 5.54
CA LEU A 154 19.04 -23.77 4.18
C LEU A 154 20.30 -23.85 3.29
N PRO A 155 20.98 -25.01 3.25
CA PRO A 155 22.20 -25.16 2.45
C PRO A 155 21.96 -24.84 0.96
N GLY A 156 22.87 -24.08 0.36
CA GLY A 156 22.77 -23.65 -1.06
C GLY A 156 22.00 -22.34 -1.28
N ALA A 157 21.23 -21.86 -0.31
CA ALA A 157 20.61 -20.54 -0.41
C ALA A 157 21.67 -19.42 -0.29
N PHE A 158 21.38 -18.28 -0.90
CA PHE A 158 22.22 -17.06 -0.81
C PHE A 158 22.51 -16.67 0.65
N MET A 159 21.53 -16.82 1.53
CA MET A 159 21.62 -16.55 2.95
C MET A 159 21.23 -17.85 3.69
N SER A 160 22.18 -18.74 3.87
CA SER A 160 21.92 -20.13 4.29
C SER A 160 21.68 -20.31 5.81
N SER A 161 22.12 -19.36 6.64
CA SER A 161 22.04 -19.44 8.11
C SER A 161 20.80 -18.74 8.64
N LEU A 162 19.59 -19.30 8.38
CA LEU A 162 18.32 -18.67 8.70
C LEU A 162 18.17 -18.35 10.20
N GLY A 163 18.66 -19.24 11.08
CA GLY A 163 18.65 -19.01 12.53
C GLY A 163 19.45 -17.78 12.93
N ALA A 164 20.71 -17.69 12.50
CA ALA A 164 21.58 -16.56 12.83
C ALA A 164 21.04 -15.23 12.29
N MET A 165 20.49 -15.23 11.07
CA MET A 165 19.84 -14.05 10.49
C MET A 165 18.62 -13.60 11.28
N ALA A 166 17.79 -14.54 11.71
CA ALA A 166 16.62 -14.25 12.54
C ALA A 166 17.03 -13.68 13.91
N ASP A 167 18.09 -14.25 14.53
CA ASP A 167 18.63 -13.77 15.81
C ASP A 167 19.15 -12.32 15.68
N GLU A 168 19.87 -12.01 14.60
CA GLU A 168 20.34 -10.65 14.31
C GLU A 168 19.18 -9.68 14.11
N ALA A 169 18.14 -10.07 13.34
CA ALA A 169 16.96 -9.23 13.12
C ALA A 169 16.19 -8.99 14.42
N VAL A 170 16.06 -10.02 15.27
CA VAL A 170 15.46 -9.92 16.61
C VAL A 170 16.28 -9.00 17.50
N ALA A 171 17.62 -9.14 17.51
CA ALA A 171 18.50 -8.28 18.29
C ALA A 171 18.39 -6.80 17.88
N ALA A 172 18.38 -6.53 16.56
CA ALA A 172 18.22 -5.19 16.03
C ALA A 172 16.87 -4.58 16.40
N ALA A 173 15.78 -5.34 16.27
CA ALA A 173 14.44 -4.87 16.63
C ALA A 173 14.31 -4.66 18.16
N ASN A 174 14.93 -5.53 18.96
CA ASN A 174 14.94 -5.40 20.41
C ASN A 174 15.76 -4.20 20.90
N ALA A 175 16.71 -3.69 20.14
CA ALA A 175 17.40 -2.43 20.44
C ALA A 175 16.45 -1.20 20.34
N GLY A 176 15.36 -1.30 19.56
CA GLY A 176 14.34 -0.27 19.41
C GLY A 176 13.07 -0.51 20.24
N LEU A 177 13.11 -1.34 21.29
CA LEU A 177 11.94 -1.61 22.11
C LEU A 177 11.46 -0.38 22.88
N LEU A 178 10.14 -0.19 22.89
CA LEU A 178 9.49 0.88 23.68
C LEU A 178 9.20 0.44 25.11
N ALA A 179 9.12 -0.87 25.35
CA ALA A 179 8.93 -1.47 26.66
C ALA A 179 9.54 -2.88 26.69
N PRO A 180 10.04 -3.35 27.84
CA PRO A 180 10.63 -4.70 27.97
C PRO A 180 9.67 -5.81 27.55
N ASP A 181 8.38 -5.62 27.80
CA ASP A 181 7.30 -6.57 27.47
C ASP A 181 7.08 -6.77 25.96
N HIS A 182 7.58 -5.86 25.14
CA HIS A 182 7.49 -5.92 23.68
C HIS A 182 8.58 -6.79 23.05
N ARG A 183 9.41 -7.46 23.85
CA ARG A 183 10.56 -8.24 23.37
C ARG A 183 10.16 -9.25 22.29
N LEU A 184 10.90 -9.24 21.19
CA LEU A 184 10.81 -10.21 20.10
C LEU A 184 11.68 -11.44 20.38
N HIS A 185 11.30 -12.57 19.78
CA HIS A 185 12.03 -13.84 19.85
C HIS A 185 12.04 -14.52 18.48
N VAL A 186 13.02 -15.39 18.25
CA VAL A 186 13.00 -16.30 17.11
C VAL A 186 12.12 -17.50 17.45
N ARG A 187 11.23 -17.88 16.53
CA ARG A 187 10.43 -19.10 16.59
C ARG A 187 10.78 -20.00 15.42
N ASN A 188 11.42 -21.11 15.70
CA ASN A 188 11.63 -22.16 14.71
C ASN A 188 10.47 -23.16 14.78
N THR A 189 9.73 -23.29 13.68
CA THR A 189 8.60 -24.22 13.57
C THR A 189 9.06 -25.63 13.25
N ASN A 190 10.32 -25.81 12.79
CA ASN A 190 10.85 -27.08 12.30
C ASN A 190 9.86 -27.77 11.35
N THR A 191 9.35 -27.02 10.38
CA THR A 191 8.19 -27.36 9.57
C THR A 191 8.30 -28.74 8.94
N ALA A 192 9.46 -29.09 8.39
CA ALA A 192 9.71 -30.40 7.77
C ALA A 192 9.60 -31.57 8.76
N ALA A 193 9.70 -31.32 10.07
CA ALA A 193 9.60 -32.35 11.10
C ALA A 193 8.16 -32.71 11.50
N GLY A 194 7.14 -32.08 10.85
CA GLY A 194 5.74 -32.49 10.97
C GLY A 194 4.72 -31.40 11.24
N ASP A 195 5.08 -30.12 11.08
CA ASP A 195 4.06 -29.05 11.12
C ASP A 195 3.30 -28.95 9.78
N ARG A 196 2.27 -29.80 9.66
CA ARG A 196 1.43 -29.90 8.45
C ARG A 196 0.75 -28.60 8.04
N GLU A 197 0.49 -27.70 8.99
CA GLU A 197 -0.14 -26.42 8.68
C GLU A 197 0.88 -25.41 8.13
N MET A 198 2.10 -25.40 8.67
CA MET A 198 3.17 -24.55 8.17
C MET A 198 3.68 -25.02 6.80
N GLU A 199 3.61 -26.31 6.47
CA GLU A 199 3.94 -26.80 5.12
C GLU A 199 3.16 -26.11 4.00
N LYS A 200 2.00 -25.52 4.32
CA LYS A 200 1.12 -24.85 3.37
C LYS A 200 1.38 -23.35 3.24
N SER A 201 2.34 -22.81 4.02
CA SER A 201 2.60 -21.36 4.08
C SER A 201 3.43 -20.85 2.90
N LEU A 202 3.34 -19.54 2.65
CA LEU A 202 4.15 -18.85 1.64
C LEU A 202 5.65 -18.94 1.97
N SER A 203 6.03 -18.75 3.24
CA SER A 203 7.44 -18.82 3.66
C SER A 203 8.04 -20.21 3.44
N TYR A 204 7.30 -21.27 3.79
CA TYR A 204 7.77 -22.62 3.54
C TYR A 204 7.83 -22.98 2.03
N TYR A 205 6.90 -22.46 1.24
CA TYR A 205 7.00 -22.57 -0.23
C TYR A 205 8.32 -21.99 -0.71
N ALA A 206 8.67 -20.77 -0.30
CA ALA A 206 9.92 -20.12 -0.68
C ALA A 206 11.16 -20.94 -0.23
N VAL A 207 11.15 -21.48 1.01
CA VAL A 207 12.20 -22.37 1.51
C VAL A 207 12.36 -23.61 0.62
N ARG A 208 11.26 -24.22 0.18
CA ARG A 208 11.28 -25.36 -0.77
C ARG A 208 11.83 -25.00 -2.15
N GLN A 209 11.72 -23.74 -2.58
CA GLN A 209 12.35 -23.21 -3.80
C GLN A 209 13.83 -22.80 -3.59
N GLY A 210 14.40 -23.11 -2.42
CA GLY A 210 15.80 -22.79 -2.10
C GLY A 210 16.02 -21.30 -1.77
N LYS A 211 14.96 -20.55 -1.46
CA LYS A 211 15.03 -19.14 -1.09
C LYS A 211 15.04 -19.00 0.43
N ALA A 212 15.91 -18.15 0.98
CA ALA A 212 15.80 -17.77 2.39
C ALA A 212 14.44 -17.09 2.63
N ALA A 213 13.71 -17.51 3.66
CA ALA A 213 12.39 -16.95 3.92
C ALA A 213 12.10 -16.84 5.43
N PHE A 214 11.39 -15.76 5.80
CA PHE A 214 11.05 -15.42 7.17
C PHE A 214 9.62 -14.92 7.26
N GLY A 215 8.88 -15.40 8.28
CA GLY A 215 7.65 -14.77 8.73
C GLY A 215 7.97 -13.73 9.80
N LEU A 216 7.53 -12.51 9.61
CA LEU A 216 7.72 -11.44 10.59
C LEU A 216 6.39 -11.14 11.26
N GLU A 217 6.33 -11.26 12.58
CA GLU A 217 5.08 -11.20 13.34
C GLU A 217 5.10 -10.06 14.35
N ALA A 218 4.32 -9.00 14.09
CA ALA A 218 4.02 -8.01 15.12
C ALA A 218 2.80 -8.42 15.96
N SER A 219 2.74 -8.00 17.23
CA SER A 219 1.60 -8.37 18.08
C SER A 219 0.32 -7.63 17.74
N LYS A 220 -0.80 -8.37 17.58
CA LYS A 220 -2.16 -7.79 17.43
C LYS A 220 -2.61 -6.96 18.63
N GLU A 221 -1.93 -7.06 19.76
CA GLU A 221 -2.20 -6.26 20.96
C GLU A 221 -1.78 -4.79 20.81
N PHE A 222 -1.02 -4.46 19.76
CA PHE A 222 -0.56 -3.11 19.48
C PHE A 222 -1.46 -2.36 18.50
N SER A 223 -1.36 -1.02 18.53
CA SER A 223 -1.92 -0.17 17.47
C SER A 223 -1.24 -0.44 16.12
N VAL A 224 -1.90 -0.08 15.02
CA VAL A 224 -1.40 -0.36 13.67
C VAL A 224 -0.02 0.27 13.43
N GLU A 225 0.14 1.52 13.84
CA GLU A 225 1.42 2.24 13.70
C GLU A 225 2.56 1.59 14.49
N LEU A 226 2.25 1.03 15.66
CA LEU A 226 3.26 0.34 16.48
C LEU A 226 3.62 -1.03 15.89
N ARG A 227 2.65 -1.74 15.30
CA ARG A 227 2.93 -2.96 14.53
C ARG A 227 3.82 -2.66 13.33
N ALA A 228 3.45 -1.64 12.55
CA ALA A 228 4.25 -1.20 11.40
C ALA A 228 5.67 -0.78 11.82
N TYR A 229 5.83 -0.11 12.95
CA TYR A 229 7.13 0.23 13.52
C TYR A 229 8.00 -1.00 13.77
N TYR A 230 7.46 -2.03 14.45
CA TYR A 230 8.22 -3.25 14.72
C TYR A 230 8.51 -4.04 13.43
N HIS A 231 7.58 -4.07 12.48
CA HIS A 231 7.86 -4.66 11.17
C HIS A 231 9.02 -3.97 10.47
N LEU A 232 9.03 -2.63 10.45
CA LEU A 232 10.11 -1.87 9.79
C LEU A 232 11.46 -2.08 10.47
N LEU A 233 11.52 -2.18 11.80
CA LEU A 233 12.76 -2.54 12.50
C LEU A 233 13.31 -3.89 12.04
N MET A 234 12.46 -4.92 11.92
CA MET A 234 12.87 -6.24 11.44
C MET A 234 13.26 -6.20 9.97
N VAL A 235 12.43 -5.59 9.10
CA VAL A 235 12.69 -5.49 7.66
C VAL A 235 14.01 -4.76 7.39
N GLU A 236 14.26 -3.61 8.03
CA GLU A 236 15.51 -2.88 7.85
C GLU A 236 16.74 -3.70 8.24
N SER A 237 16.65 -4.53 9.27
CA SER A 237 17.73 -5.45 9.64
C SER A 237 18.00 -6.47 8.52
N PHE A 238 16.96 -7.10 7.97
CA PHE A 238 17.12 -8.04 6.87
C PHE A 238 17.64 -7.37 5.59
N LEU A 239 17.21 -6.13 5.29
CA LEU A 239 17.72 -5.37 4.15
C LEU A 239 19.24 -5.14 4.28
N ARG A 240 19.70 -4.71 5.48
CA ARG A 240 21.14 -4.51 5.74
C ARG A 240 21.91 -5.82 5.63
N GLN A 241 21.40 -6.92 6.20
CA GLN A 241 22.02 -8.25 6.08
C GLN A 241 22.12 -8.70 4.61
N ALA A 242 21.14 -8.33 3.78
CA ALA A 242 21.14 -8.61 2.35
C ALA A 242 22.06 -7.69 1.54
N GLY A 243 22.72 -6.69 2.17
CA GLY A 243 23.56 -5.72 1.50
C GLY A 243 22.79 -4.64 0.73
N VAL A 244 21.55 -4.36 1.14
CA VAL A 244 20.72 -3.32 0.54
C VAL A 244 20.96 -2.00 1.30
N ASP A 245 21.37 -0.96 0.57
CA ASP A 245 21.48 0.39 1.09
C ASP A 245 20.19 1.16 0.79
N PHE A 246 19.67 1.81 1.80
CA PHE A 246 18.41 2.54 1.69
C PHE A 246 18.37 3.76 2.60
N SER A 247 17.54 4.72 2.22
CA SER A 247 17.11 5.84 3.06
C SER A 247 15.58 5.88 3.18
N ARG A 248 15.09 6.65 4.14
CA ARG A 248 13.66 6.88 4.33
C ARG A 248 13.37 8.34 4.64
N SER A 249 12.19 8.82 4.25
CA SER A 249 11.78 10.22 4.38
C SER A 249 11.22 10.58 5.77
N PHE A 250 11.22 9.66 6.73
CA PHE A 250 10.71 9.88 8.09
C PHE A 250 11.62 9.26 9.16
N SER A 251 11.50 9.71 10.41
CA SER A 251 12.19 9.09 11.53
C SER A 251 11.51 7.79 11.94
N LEU A 252 12.26 6.68 12.07
CA LEU A 252 11.71 5.40 12.51
C LEU A 252 11.45 5.43 14.03
N THR A 253 10.33 6.05 14.37
CA THR A 253 9.71 6.10 15.68
C THR A 253 8.22 5.84 15.51
N PRO A 254 7.49 5.40 16.53
CA PRO A 254 6.03 5.20 16.42
C PRO A 254 5.30 6.45 15.94
N GLN A 255 5.72 7.64 16.37
CA GLN A 255 5.15 8.91 15.92
C GLN A 255 5.48 9.19 14.45
N GLY A 256 6.73 8.98 14.03
CA GLY A 256 7.13 9.15 12.63
C GLY A 256 6.41 8.18 11.70
N VAL A 257 6.24 6.92 12.12
CA VAL A 257 5.44 5.93 11.38
C VAL A 257 3.97 6.35 11.29
N ARG A 258 3.37 6.81 12.40
CA ARG A 258 1.99 7.31 12.39
C ARG A 258 1.82 8.46 11.41
N GLN A 259 2.75 9.42 11.42
CA GLN A 259 2.73 10.55 10.51
C GLN A 259 2.89 10.10 9.05
N ALA A 260 3.87 9.25 8.74
CA ALA A 260 4.10 8.73 7.39
C ALA A 260 2.92 7.92 6.83
N LEU A 261 2.17 7.21 7.69
CA LEU A 261 0.93 6.53 7.30
C LEU A 261 -0.20 7.51 6.94
N GLN A 262 -0.19 8.71 7.47
CA GLN A 262 -1.21 9.75 7.24
C GLN A 262 -0.79 10.78 6.19
N ASP A 263 0.51 10.90 5.91
CA ASP A 263 1.03 11.86 4.95
C ASP A 263 0.62 11.53 3.51
N ASP A 264 0.32 12.59 2.75
CA ASP A 264 0.08 12.55 1.31
C ASP A 264 -1.04 11.57 0.89
N LEU A 265 -2.04 11.36 1.74
CA LEU A 265 -3.21 10.57 1.38
C LEU A 265 -4.08 11.36 0.42
N ALA A 266 -4.19 10.88 -0.81
CA ALA A 266 -5.04 11.49 -1.82
C ALA A 266 -5.48 10.48 -2.89
N VAL A 267 -6.51 10.84 -3.62
CA VAL A 267 -6.96 10.12 -4.82
C VAL A 267 -7.06 11.10 -5.98
N SER A 268 -6.50 10.76 -7.11
CA SER A 268 -6.69 11.49 -8.35
C SER A 268 -7.66 10.77 -9.29
N PHE A 269 -8.37 11.57 -10.08
CA PHE A 269 -9.36 11.12 -11.07
C PHE A 269 -9.12 11.85 -12.39
N ALA A 270 -9.65 11.29 -13.49
CA ALA A 270 -9.62 11.90 -14.81
C ALA A 270 -8.22 12.41 -15.21
N ASP A 271 -7.23 11.51 -15.15
CA ASP A 271 -5.83 11.79 -15.52
C ASP A 271 -5.27 13.01 -14.75
N ASN A 272 -5.44 12.99 -13.44
CA ASN A 272 -5.06 14.06 -12.51
C ASN A 272 -5.82 15.38 -12.61
N ARG A 273 -6.91 15.48 -13.37
CA ARG A 273 -7.73 16.71 -13.47
C ARG A 273 -8.56 16.99 -12.23
N VAL A 274 -8.90 15.94 -11.47
CA VAL A 274 -9.55 16.06 -10.15
C VAL A 274 -8.70 15.35 -9.12
N PHE A 275 -8.29 16.06 -8.09
CA PHE A 275 -7.48 15.53 -7.00
C PHE A 275 -8.18 15.76 -5.67
N LEU A 276 -8.33 14.71 -4.93
CA LEU A 276 -8.99 14.70 -3.66
C LEU A 276 -7.96 14.41 -2.55
N PRO A 277 -7.45 15.45 -1.84
CA PRO A 277 -6.71 15.22 -0.60
C PRO A 277 -7.65 14.61 0.43
N LEU A 278 -7.11 13.67 1.22
CA LEU A 278 -7.89 12.95 2.23
C LEU A 278 -7.50 13.36 3.67
N GLU A 279 -6.55 14.29 3.82
CA GLU A 279 -6.26 14.93 5.09
C GLU A 279 -7.51 15.73 5.53
N ASP A 280 -8.00 15.49 6.72
CA ASP A 280 -9.21 16.12 7.30
C ASP A 280 -10.46 16.04 6.39
N VAL A 281 -10.52 15.02 5.53
CA VAL A 281 -11.65 14.83 4.64
C VAL A 281 -12.94 14.55 5.41
N ARG A 282 -14.04 15.14 4.96
CA ARG A 282 -15.38 14.87 5.53
C ARG A 282 -15.79 13.41 5.29
N PRO A 283 -16.63 12.81 6.15
CA PRO A 283 -17.15 11.46 5.96
C PRO A 283 -17.88 11.24 4.64
N ALA A 284 -18.40 12.31 4.04
CA ALA A 284 -19.00 12.29 2.71
C ALA A 284 -18.67 13.57 1.94
N ILE A 285 -18.32 13.40 0.67
CA ILE A 285 -18.10 14.48 -0.29
C ILE A 285 -19.25 14.46 -1.30
N ASN A 286 -20.07 15.48 -1.25
CA ASN A 286 -21.18 15.64 -2.18
C ASN A 286 -20.74 16.47 -3.38
N TYR A 287 -21.31 16.16 -4.55
CA TYR A 287 -21.15 16.96 -5.77
C TYR A 287 -19.70 17.07 -6.28
N LEU A 288 -18.88 16.03 -6.08
CA LEU A 288 -17.55 15.99 -6.70
C LEU A 288 -17.73 15.91 -8.23
N PRO A 289 -17.25 16.88 -9.01
CA PRO A 289 -17.41 16.86 -10.46
C PRO A 289 -16.50 15.79 -11.07
N LEU A 290 -17.08 14.76 -11.63
CA LEU A 290 -16.35 13.64 -12.24
C LEU A 290 -16.99 13.23 -13.57
N PRO A 291 -16.19 12.88 -14.58
CA PRO A 291 -16.69 12.12 -15.73
C PRO A 291 -17.06 10.69 -15.30
N ARG A 292 -18.02 10.08 -16.01
CA ARG A 292 -18.57 8.77 -15.63
C ARG A 292 -17.52 7.65 -15.55
N SER A 293 -16.46 7.74 -16.33
CA SER A 293 -15.36 6.78 -16.34
C SER A 293 -14.33 6.97 -15.20
N ALA A 294 -14.33 8.14 -14.54
CA ALA A 294 -13.27 8.52 -13.62
C ALA A 294 -13.16 7.66 -12.35
N PRO A 295 -14.26 7.23 -11.69
CA PRO A 295 -14.13 6.41 -10.48
C PRO A 295 -13.41 5.10 -10.73
N ALA A 296 -13.61 4.50 -11.90
CA ALA A 296 -12.97 3.25 -12.29
C ALA A 296 -11.48 3.40 -12.62
N ARG A 297 -11.04 4.63 -12.93
CA ARG A 297 -9.65 4.98 -13.23
C ARG A 297 -9.05 5.87 -12.14
N ALA A 298 -9.56 5.76 -10.93
CA ALA A 298 -9.03 6.48 -9.79
C ALA A 298 -7.61 6.00 -9.48
N VAL A 299 -6.70 6.95 -9.25
CA VAL A 299 -5.30 6.66 -8.91
C VAL A 299 -5.04 7.14 -7.48
N PRO A 300 -5.00 6.24 -6.50
CA PRO A 300 -4.64 6.57 -5.14
C PRO A 300 -3.13 6.76 -4.98
N THR A 301 -2.74 7.54 -3.97
CA THR A 301 -1.33 7.80 -3.66
C THR A 301 -0.63 6.67 -2.90
N LYS A 302 -1.38 5.73 -2.32
CA LYS A 302 -0.83 4.59 -1.59
C LYS A 302 -1.37 3.28 -2.18
N PRO A 303 -0.57 2.23 -2.30
CA PRO A 303 -0.98 0.97 -2.95
C PRO A 303 -2.03 0.16 -2.18
N ILE A 304 -2.26 0.49 -0.91
CA ILE A 304 -3.30 -0.12 -0.07
C ILE A 304 -4.60 0.70 -0.05
N MET A 305 -4.74 1.69 -0.93
CA MET A 305 -5.95 2.46 -1.09
C MET A 305 -6.74 1.99 -2.31
N ALA A 306 -8.07 2.11 -2.23
CA ALA A 306 -8.97 1.79 -3.32
C ALA A 306 -10.18 2.73 -3.34
N VAL A 307 -10.70 3.00 -4.55
CA VAL A 307 -12.00 3.63 -4.77
C VAL A 307 -12.92 2.58 -5.36
N LEU A 308 -13.98 2.24 -4.65
CA LEU A 308 -14.86 1.15 -5.01
C LEU A 308 -16.32 1.62 -5.01
N PRO A 309 -17.22 1.02 -5.82
CA PRO A 309 -18.65 1.19 -5.63
C PRO A 309 -19.03 0.85 -4.18
N CYS A 310 -19.81 1.72 -3.55
CA CYS A 310 -20.26 1.44 -2.19
C CYS A 310 -21.26 0.27 -2.16
N ALA A 311 -21.44 -0.33 -0.98
CA ALA A 311 -22.36 -1.42 -0.77
C ALA A 311 -23.82 -1.01 -1.02
N LYS A 312 -24.72 -2.00 -1.09
CA LYS A 312 -26.16 -1.85 -1.29
C LYS A 312 -26.75 -0.73 -0.42
N GLY A 313 -27.57 0.12 -1.02
CA GLY A 313 -28.17 1.29 -0.40
C GLY A 313 -27.41 2.60 -0.66
N HIS A 314 -26.29 2.52 -1.37
CA HIS A 314 -25.48 3.67 -1.79
C HIS A 314 -25.16 3.62 -3.29
N GLU A 315 -26.17 3.24 -4.10
CA GLU A 315 -26.02 3.07 -5.53
C GLU A 315 -25.54 4.39 -6.19
N GLY A 316 -24.56 4.28 -7.08
CA GLY A 316 -23.96 5.44 -7.76
C GLY A 316 -22.99 6.25 -6.88
N GLN A 317 -22.69 5.78 -5.68
CA GLN A 317 -21.70 6.38 -4.78
C GLN A 317 -20.45 5.51 -4.73
N TYR A 318 -19.30 6.13 -4.37
CA TYR A 318 -18.01 5.45 -4.31
C TYR A 318 -17.40 5.63 -2.93
N CYS A 319 -16.89 4.54 -2.38
CA CYS A 319 -16.24 4.48 -1.09
C CYS A 319 -14.72 4.51 -1.30
N VAL A 320 -14.03 5.45 -0.65
CA VAL A 320 -12.57 5.52 -0.63
C VAL A 320 -12.09 4.73 0.58
N HIS A 321 -11.28 3.70 0.32
CA HIS A 321 -10.67 2.86 1.34
C HIS A 321 -9.19 3.17 1.49
N TYR A 322 -8.69 3.09 2.71
CA TYR A 322 -7.28 3.02 3.05
C TYR A 322 -7.05 1.78 3.92
N GLY A 323 -6.44 0.75 3.33
CA GLY A 323 -6.43 -0.57 3.93
C GLY A 323 -7.87 -1.04 4.21
N ASN A 324 -8.11 -1.48 5.43
CA ASN A 324 -9.41 -1.97 5.89
C ASN A 324 -10.35 -0.88 6.45
N ARG A 325 -10.02 0.40 6.27
CA ARG A 325 -10.81 1.54 6.75
C ARG A 325 -11.44 2.28 5.58
N MET A 326 -12.75 2.51 5.62
CA MET A 326 -13.40 3.48 4.75
C MET A 326 -13.09 4.89 5.29
N ILE A 327 -12.53 5.75 4.42
CA ILE A 327 -12.12 7.11 4.77
C ILE A 327 -13.24 8.09 4.47
N THR A 328 -13.81 8.03 3.27
CA THR A 328 -14.88 8.94 2.84
C THR A 328 -15.75 8.28 1.78
N LEU A 329 -16.94 8.82 1.62
CA LEU A 329 -17.90 8.46 0.59
C LEU A 329 -17.97 9.60 -0.42
N ILE A 330 -17.90 9.29 -1.71
CA ILE A 330 -18.01 10.24 -2.80
C ILE A 330 -19.38 10.10 -3.46
N ARG A 331 -20.11 11.22 -3.57
CA ARG A 331 -21.31 11.37 -4.38
C ARG A 331 -20.96 12.21 -5.60
N PRO A 332 -20.76 11.60 -6.78
CA PRO A 332 -20.36 12.35 -7.97
C PRO A 332 -21.45 13.28 -8.45
N GLU A 333 -21.04 14.44 -8.95
CA GLU A 333 -21.80 15.24 -9.89
C GLU A 333 -21.22 14.96 -11.28
N TRP A 334 -21.96 14.22 -12.08
CA TRP A 334 -21.46 13.78 -13.38
C TRP A 334 -21.27 14.96 -14.34
N ARG A 335 -20.03 15.17 -14.78
CA ARG A 335 -19.63 16.21 -15.72
C ARG A 335 -18.72 15.62 -16.77
N GLU A 336 -18.85 16.08 -17.99
CA GLU A 336 -17.85 15.79 -19.02
C GLU A 336 -16.64 16.71 -18.84
N VAL A 337 -15.46 16.22 -19.20
CA VAL A 337 -14.22 17.00 -19.16
C VAL A 337 -14.17 17.83 -20.43
N ASP A 338 -13.95 19.13 -20.28
CA ASP A 338 -13.68 20.04 -21.40
C ASP A 338 -12.16 20.00 -21.70
N ASP A 339 -11.79 19.33 -22.79
CA ASP A 339 -10.43 19.21 -23.26
C ASP A 339 -9.99 20.37 -24.19
N SER A 340 -10.86 21.35 -24.40
CA SER A 340 -10.56 22.50 -25.27
C SER A 340 -9.46 23.40 -24.72
N LEU A 341 -9.24 23.38 -23.41
CA LEU A 341 -8.17 24.09 -22.72
C LEU A 341 -7.11 23.11 -22.26
N GLY A 342 -5.89 23.21 -22.79
CA GLY A 342 -4.77 22.35 -22.40
C GLY A 342 -4.06 22.80 -21.12
N ALA A 343 -4.15 24.08 -20.75
CA ALA A 343 -3.43 24.67 -19.63
C ALA A 343 -4.11 25.92 -19.07
N ALA A 344 -3.80 26.27 -17.83
CA ALA A 344 -4.26 27.51 -17.19
C ALA A 344 -3.10 28.48 -16.93
N PRO A 345 -3.22 29.78 -17.26
CA PRO A 345 -2.29 30.78 -16.81
C PRO A 345 -2.48 31.08 -15.33
N VAL A 346 -1.40 30.93 -14.56
CA VAL A 346 -1.39 31.15 -13.13
C VAL A 346 -0.18 31.99 -12.74
N ARG A 347 -0.26 32.68 -11.60
CA ARG A 347 0.91 33.32 -10.99
C ARG A 347 1.28 32.52 -9.73
N VAL A 348 2.47 31.95 -9.73
CA VAL A 348 3.02 31.16 -8.63
C VAL A 348 4.16 31.97 -8.02
N ASP A 349 4.06 32.31 -6.74
CA ASP A 349 5.08 33.08 -6.00
C ASP A 349 5.56 34.33 -6.74
N GLY A 350 4.62 35.04 -7.37
CA GLY A 350 4.86 36.25 -8.14
C GLY A 350 5.26 36.04 -9.61
N GLN A 351 5.51 34.80 -10.06
CA GLN A 351 5.87 34.50 -11.45
C GLN A 351 4.66 33.97 -12.24
N ASP A 352 4.39 34.56 -13.40
CA ASP A 352 3.38 34.09 -14.31
C ASP A 352 3.88 32.83 -15.04
N THR A 353 3.09 31.78 -15.02
CA THR A 353 3.38 30.50 -15.66
C THR A 353 2.13 29.88 -16.27
N LEU A 354 2.32 29.09 -17.32
CA LEU A 354 1.26 28.30 -17.93
C LEU A 354 1.33 26.88 -17.41
N VAL A 355 0.32 26.45 -16.65
CA VAL A 355 0.29 25.14 -16.02
C VAL A 355 -0.65 24.23 -16.80
N PRO A 356 -0.16 23.15 -17.41
CA PRO A 356 -1.00 22.13 -18.03
C PRO A 356 -2.01 21.56 -17.03
N PHE A 357 -3.24 21.31 -17.48
CA PHE A 357 -4.24 20.65 -16.62
C PHE A 357 -3.77 19.25 -16.23
N GLY A 358 -4.01 18.89 -14.96
CA GLY A 358 -3.53 17.63 -14.37
C GLY A 358 -2.13 17.71 -13.74
N GLN A 359 -1.41 18.81 -13.90
CA GLN A 359 -0.15 19.01 -13.18
C GLN A 359 -0.37 19.56 -11.76
N ILE A 360 0.50 19.14 -10.85
CA ILE A 360 0.55 19.66 -9.49
C ILE A 360 1.48 20.86 -9.47
N VAL A 361 1.00 21.96 -8.89
CA VAL A 361 1.77 23.19 -8.74
C VAL A 361 2.12 23.38 -7.27
N TYR A 362 3.38 23.59 -7.00
CA TYR A 362 3.87 23.93 -5.66
C TYR A 362 4.04 25.43 -5.55
N ALA A 363 3.31 26.07 -4.65
CA ALA A 363 3.48 27.46 -4.30
C ALA A 363 4.00 27.57 -2.87
N LYS A 364 5.05 28.36 -2.66
CA LYS A 364 5.62 28.63 -1.34
C LYS A 364 4.85 29.73 -0.61
N ASP A 365 4.58 30.83 -1.33
CA ASP A 365 4.01 32.03 -0.73
C ASP A 365 2.59 32.34 -1.27
N SER A 366 2.37 32.20 -2.58
CA SER A 366 1.08 32.56 -3.19
C SER A 366 0.79 31.85 -4.49
N LEU A 367 -0.47 31.57 -4.74
CA LEU A 367 -1.00 31.12 -6.03
C LEU A 367 -2.18 32.02 -6.44
N LEU A 368 -2.08 32.62 -7.63
CA LEU A 368 -3.16 33.38 -8.25
C LEU A 368 -3.55 32.72 -9.57
N VAL A 369 -4.81 32.41 -9.73
CA VAL A 369 -5.36 31.96 -11.02
C VAL A 369 -5.94 33.15 -11.74
N HIS A 370 -5.53 33.38 -13.00
CA HIS A 370 -5.99 34.52 -13.77
C HIS A 370 -7.48 34.37 -14.18
N PRO A 371 -8.30 35.41 -13.99
CA PRO A 371 -9.68 35.44 -14.51
C PRO A 371 -9.66 35.26 -16.02
N GLY A 372 -10.43 34.35 -16.56
CA GLY A 372 -10.46 34.06 -18.00
C GLY A 372 -9.83 32.73 -18.41
N SER A 373 -9.04 32.10 -17.53
CA SER A 373 -8.56 30.73 -17.69
C SER A 373 -9.59 29.66 -17.29
N THR A 374 -10.78 30.11 -16.87
CA THR A 374 -11.90 29.22 -16.54
C THR A 374 -12.80 29.01 -17.73
N PRO A 375 -13.18 27.75 -18.05
CA PRO A 375 -14.20 27.46 -19.03
C PRO A 375 -15.49 28.25 -18.74
N SER A 376 -16.20 28.64 -19.78
CA SER A 376 -17.42 29.47 -19.70
C SER A 376 -18.54 28.91 -18.80
N ALA A 377 -18.51 27.62 -18.49
CA ALA A 377 -19.44 26.97 -17.55
C ALA A 377 -19.28 27.42 -16.07
N LEU A 378 -18.20 28.13 -15.71
CA LEU A 378 -17.94 28.67 -14.37
C LEU A 378 -18.20 30.19 -14.25
N ARG A 379 -18.74 30.84 -15.30
CA ARG A 379 -18.97 32.31 -15.35
C ARG A 379 -20.22 32.82 -14.66
N THR A 380 -20.86 32.06 -13.77
CA THR A 380 -22.00 32.56 -12.99
C THR A 380 -21.56 33.03 -11.60
N GLY A 381 -20.83 34.15 -11.53
CA GLY A 381 -20.45 34.83 -10.29
C GLY A 381 -19.39 35.88 -10.53
N SER A 382 -19.53 37.05 -9.86
CA SER A 382 -18.60 38.17 -9.95
C SER A 382 -17.13 37.75 -9.83
N PRO A 383 -16.23 38.37 -10.63
CA PRO A 383 -14.81 38.05 -10.60
C PRO A 383 -14.16 38.57 -9.31
N THR A 384 -14.25 37.82 -8.24
CA THR A 384 -13.44 38.07 -7.04
C THR A 384 -12.06 37.46 -7.22
N LYS A 385 -11.05 38.32 -7.31
CA LYS A 385 -9.63 37.90 -7.21
C LYS A 385 -9.46 37.17 -5.88
N ARG A 386 -9.26 35.87 -5.88
CA ARG A 386 -8.85 35.15 -4.69
C ARG A 386 -7.33 34.99 -4.71
N VAL A 387 -6.67 35.71 -3.85
CA VAL A 387 -5.26 35.48 -3.50
C VAL A 387 -5.26 34.52 -2.32
N TRP A 388 -4.65 33.37 -2.51
CA TRP A 388 -4.40 32.42 -1.42
C TRP A 388 -3.08 32.79 -0.77
N ASN A 389 -3.10 33.15 0.51
CA ASN A 389 -1.90 33.50 1.25
C ASN A 389 -1.50 32.33 2.13
N CYS A 390 -0.32 31.77 1.87
CA CYS A 390 0.20 30.59 2.55
C CYS A 390 0.96 30.91 3.87
N ALA A 391 0.95 32.15 4.32
CA ALA A 391 1.82 32.64 5.42
C ALA A 391 1.59 32.00 6.80
N ALA A 392 0.66 31.07 6.98
CA ALA A 392 0.30 30.52 8.29
C ALA A 392 0.68 29.05 8.54
N LYS A 393 1.23 28.31 7.56
CA LYS A 393 1.66 26.90 7.77
C LYS A 393 2.99 26.64 7.08
N THR A 394 3.85 25.90 7.74
CA THR A 394 5.26 25.62 7.35
C THR A 394 5.43 24.82 6.04
N SER A 395 4.39 24.50 5.32
CA SER A 395 4.42 23.96 3.96
C SER A 395 3.09 24.20 3.26
N CYS A 396 3.07 25.01 2.22
CA CYS A 396 1.94 25.07 1.28
C CYS A 396 1.96 23.82 0.42
N ARG A 397 1.03 22.91 0.69
CA ARG A 397 0.83 21.70 -0.10
C ARG A 397 -0.34 21.89 -1.06
N VAL A 398 -0.07 21.70 -2.33
CA VAL A 398 -0.97 21.39 -3.44
C VAL A 398 -2.28 22.18 -3.55
N PHE A 399 -2.36 23.10 -4.50
CA PHE A 399 -3.62 23.74 -4.93
C PHE A 399 -4.18 23.03 -6.17
N ARG A 400 -5.49 22.74 -6.15
CA ARG A 400 -6.26 22.23 -7.27
C ARG A 400 -7.57 22.97 -7.51
N TRP A 401 -7.97 22.98 -8.76
CA TRP A 401 -9.21 23.54 -9.22
C TRP A 401 -10.44 22.75 -8.74
N THR A 402 -11.09 23.10 -7.64
CA THR A 402 -12.39 22.54 -7.23
C THR A 402 -13.26 23.50 -6.42
N ASP A 403 -12.96 24.82 -6.33
CA ASP A 403 -13.74 25.69 -5.44
C ASP A 403 -14.84 26.47 -6.16
N ARG A 404 -16.09 26.13 -5.84
CA ARG A 404 -17.22 27.03 -5.95
C ARG A 404 -17.19 28.06 -4.82
N PRO A 405 -17.65 29.32 -5.02
CA PRO A 405 -17.86 30.26 -3.94
C PRO A 405 -18.90 29.71 -2.96
N GLY A 406 -18.57 29.78 -1.66
CA GLY A 406 -19.43 29.28 -0.60
C GLY A 406 -20.80 29.95 -0.59
N TYR A 407 -21.82 29.16 -0.37
CA TYR A 407 -23.07 29.63 0.21
C TYR A 407 -22.82 29.88 1.70
N SER A 408 -22.88 31.15 2.08
CA SER A 408 -23.13 31.56 3.45
C SER A 408 -24.63 31.47 3.72
N GLY A 409 -25.02 30.63 4.65
CA GLY A 409 -26.38 30.51 5.19
C GLY A 409 -26.29 29.60 6.40
#